data_e559e18721e941029f6ff195f9d16d85
#
_entry.id   e559e18721e941029f6ff195f9d16d85
#
_cell.length_a   1.000
_cell.length_b   1.000
_cell.length_c   1.000
_cell.angle_alpha   90.00
_cell.angle_beta   90.00
_cell.angle_gamma   90.00
#
_symmetry.space_group_name_H-M   'P 1'
#
loop_
_entity.id
_entity.type
_entity.pdbx_description
1 polymer ?
#
loop_
_entity_poly.entity_id
_entity_poly.type
_entity_poly.pdbx_seq_one_letter_code
_entity_poly.pdbx_strand_id
1 'polypeptide(L)'
;MKGANKTGCIVKLKGNRRRPYVLYSPCFYDNVSQKYKRSALGYYSTLEEAKMYKIAYFSNNIDLLKNSNNTTSLIFEEVYKLWLKNKDVRKSTMKNYTTNFNRSSILHKMSIDTINGLFLQNIINKANLTKGSLRNLKSFWANIWDFALLNDLCNKKNYPKLLKLPSIERGNKTSIRERIFTDEEIEILWNNLYKDKRKIVDIVLILCYTGLRIGELLNIKVKDIDLKEKTINITNSKTVNGIRTIPIHDKLLPLISNRMYKGNEYLFTTLDNKHYKYDSFDNHFRILCKDLKLKYHTLHDTRHTFATLLVNAEVNKEVIIKMIGHKRYKTTLDIYVHKSYDDMKRAINQI
;
A
#
# COMPACT_ATOMS: atom_id res chain seq x y z
N MET A 1 -6.22 31.30 5.89
CA MET A 1 -6.47 30.98 7.30
C MET A 1 -5.64 29.76 7.69
N LYS A 2 -4.72 29.84 8.66
CA LYS A 2 -3.99 28.67 9.16
C LYS A 2 -4.99 27.76 9.88
N GLY A 3 -5.13 26.52 9.43
CA GLY A 3 -6.04 25.55 10.03
C GLY A 3 -5.79 25.36 11.51
N ALA A 4 -6.85 25.19 12.30
CA ALA A 4 -6.78 25.00 13.75
C ALA A 4 -5.88 23.79 14.08
N ASN A 5 -4.86 24.03 14.88
CA ASN A 5 -3.95 22.98 15.35
C ASN A 5 -4.69 22.08 16.34
N LYS A 6 -5.07 20.86 15.88
CA LYS A 6 -5.87 19.90 16.66
C LYS A 6 -5.17 19.33 17.90
N THR A 7 -3.88 19.62 18.11
CA THR A 7 -3.06 19.00 19.16
C THR A 7 -2.63 19.93 20.29
N GLY A 8 -3.19 21.13 20.40
CA GLY A 8 -2.79 22.10 21.41
C GLY A 8 -1.35 22.62 21.23
N CYS A 9 -0.89 23.49 22.10
CA CYS A 9 0.48 24.03 22.03
C CYS A 9 1.10 24.21 23.43
N ILE A 10 2.45 24.14 23.49
CA ILE A 10 3.22 24.46 24.68
C ILE A 10 3.85 25.84 24.49
N VAL A 11 3.73 26.70 25.47
CA VAL A 11 4.27 28.06 25.46
C VAL A 11 5.14 28.26 26.69
N LYS A 12 6.33 28.85 26.52
CA LYS A 12 7.18 29.29 27.61
C LYS A 12 6.75 30.71 28.05
N LEU A 13 6.35 30.85 29.26
CA LEU A 13 5.97 32.15 29.87
C LEU A 13 7.23 32.97 30.20
N LYS A 14 7.15 34.27 30.05
CA LYS A 14 8.24 35.19 30.41
C LYS A 14 8.32 35.37 31.96
N GLY A 15 9.52 35.71 32.42
CA GLY A 15 9.79 35.98 33.85
C GLY A 15 10.33 34.75 34.59
N ASN A 16 10.80 34.99 35.85
CA ASN A 16 11.37 33.93 36.69
C ASN A 16 10.25 33.16 37.40
N ARG A 17 9.74 32.12 36.76
CA ARG A 17 8.60 31.32 37.24
C ARG A 17 9.06 29.91 37.60
N ARG A 18 8.55 29.35 38.70
CA ARG A 18 8.83 27.97 39.11
C ARG A 18 8.32 26.95 38.07
N ARG A 19 7.27 27.28 37.32
CA ARG A 19 6.67 26.45 36.25
C ARG A 19 6.47 27.31 35.02
N PRO A 20 7.52 27.50 34.18
CA PRO A 20 7.47 28.44 33.07
C PRO A 20 6.76 27.90 31.82
N TYR A 21 6.49 26.60 31.73
CA TYR A 21 5.86 26.01 30.54
C TYR A 21 4.37 25.78 30.79
N VAL A 22 3.51 26.27 29.89
CA VAL A 22 2.07 26.04 29.90
C VAL A 22 1.65 25.26 28.68
N LEU A 23 0.89 24.19 28.89
CA LEU A 23 0.22 23.44 27.87
C LEU A 23 -1.19 24.01 27.67
N TYR A 24 -1.51 24.41 26.43
CA TYR A 24 -2.84 24.87 26.03
C TYR A 24 -3.58 23.82 25.22
N SER A 25 -4.91 23.82 25.36
CA SER A 25 -5.83 23.08 24.49
C SER A 25 -5.70 23.53 23.03
N PRO A 26 -6.19 22.74 22.05
CA PRO A 26 -6.50 23.26 20.71
C PRO A 26 -7.39 24.51 20.82
N CYS A 27 -7.23 25.43 19.87
CA CYS A 27 -8.12 26.57 19.79
C CYS A 27 -9.55 26.10 19.49
N PHE A 28 -10.50 26.60 20.27
CA PHE A 28 -11.93 26.42 20.02
C PHE A 28 -12.60 27.78 19.87
N TYR A 29 -13.67 27.83 19.08
CA TYR A 29 -14.45 29.03 18.92
C TYR A 29 -15.45 29.13 20.06
N ASP A 30 -15.37 30.22 20.83
CA ASP A 30 -16.30 30.51 21.94
C ASP A 30 -17.46 31.35 21.40
N ASN A 31 -18.63 30.76 21.31
CA ASN A 31 -19.84 31.42 20.79
C ASN A 31 -20.31 32.57 21.64
N VAL A 32 -19.99 32.63 22.94
CA VAL A 32 -20.41 33.70 23.87
C VAL A 32 -19.57 34.94 23.62
N SER A 33 -18.25 34.81 23.52
CA SER A 33 -17.35 35.94 23.31
C SER A 33 -17.03 36.22 21.85
N GLN A 34 -17.53 35.39 20.90
CA GLN A 34 -17.27 35.45 19.45
C GLN A 34 -15.77 35.48 19.10
N LYS A 35 -14.93 34.78 19.87
CA LYS A 35 -13.47 34.74 19.69
C LYS A 35 -12.93 33.34 19.80
N TYR A 36 -11.82 33.11 19.13
CA TYR A 36 -11.06 31.89 19.33
C TYR A 36 -10.33 31.92 20.67
N LYS A 37 -10.60 30.93 21.52
CA LYS A 37 -10.00 30.76 22.84
C LYS A 37 -9.23 29.45 22.91
N ARG A 38 -8.33 29.35 23.90
CA ARG A 38 -7.63 28.13 24.31
C ARG A 38 -7.55 28.09 25.81
N SER A 39 -7.74 26.94 26.43
CA SER A 39 -7.66 26.75 27.87
C SER A 39 -6.29 26.22 28.26
N ALA A 40 -5.73 26.69 29.37
CA ALA A 40 -4.54 26.14 29.98
C ALA A 40 -4.88 24.77 30.59
N LEU A 41 -4.20 23.72 30.11
CA LEU A 41 -4.37 22.36 30.61
C LEU A 41 -3.43 22.02 31.75
N GLY A 42 -2.33 22.77 31.91
CA GLY A 42 -1.40 22.62 33.02
C GLY A 42 -0.16 23.51 32.87
N TYR A 43 0.57 23.68 34.01
CA TYR A 43 1.83 24.43 34.12
C TYR A 43 2.92 23.50 34.61
N TYR A 44 4.07 23.50 33.92
CA TYR A 44 5.15 22.51 34.08
C TYR A 44 6.50 23.20 34.31
N SER A 45 7.39 22.50 35.03
CA SER A 45 8.71 23.00 35.39
C SER A 45 9.70 22.93 34.22
N THR A 46 9.56 21.89 33.41
CA THR A 46 10.41 21.66 32.22
C THR A 46 9.59 21.53 30.95
N LEU A 47 10.24 21.73 29.79
CA LEU A 47 9.63 21.54 28.49
C LEU A 47 9.29 20.05 28.24
N GLU A 48 10.15 19.16 28.71
CA GLU A 48 9.95 17.70 28.60
C GLU A 48 8.72 17.25 29.36
N GLU A 49 8.55 17.73 30.59
CA GLU A 49 7.37 17.47 31.41
C GLU A 49 6.09 17.91 30.69
N ALA A 50 6.07 19.13 30.16
CA ALA A 50 4.93 19.65 29.40
C ALA A 50 4.63 18.82 28.14
N LYS A 51 5.65 18.32 27.44
CA LYS A 51 5.51 17.44 26.27
C LYS A 51 4.91 16.09 26.64
N MET A 52 5.38 15.47 27.72
CA MET A 52 4.84 14.20 28.21
C MET A 52 3.36 14.30 28.56
N TYR A 53 2.96 15.38 29.28
CA TYR A 53 1.56 15.63 29.58
C TYR A 53 0.72 15.90 28.33
N LYS A 54 1.25 16.61 27.34
CA LYS A 54 0.59 16.80 26.04
C LYS A 54 0.28 15.48 25.37
N ILE A 55 1.26 14.56 25.33
CA ILE A 55 1.08 13.23 24.72
C ILE A 55 0.02 12.45 25.48
N ALA A 56 0.15 12.36 26.80
CA ALA A 56 -0.78 11.63 27.65
C ALA A 56 -2.21 12.15 27.50
N TYR A 57 -2.39 13.46 27.46
CA TYR A 57 -3.69 14.11 27.33
C TYR A 57 -4.36 13.81 25.97
N PHE A 58 -3.60 13.91 24.86
CA PHE A 58 -4.16 13.70 23.51
C PHE A 58 -4.17 12.24 23.06
N SER A 59 -3.43 11.35 23.73
CA SER A 59 -3.45 9.91 23.46
C SER A 59 -4.38 9.11 24.38
N ASN A 60 -5.07 9.74 25.33
CA ASN A 60 -5.81 9.08 26.41
C ASN A 60 -5.00 8.03 27.18
N ASN A 61 -3.68 8.22 27.29
CA ASN A 61 -2.77 7.26 27.89
C ASN A 61 -2.09 7.83 29.13
N ILE A 62 -2.84 7.87 30.25
CA ILE A 62 -2.39 8.43 31.53
C ILE A 62 -1.24 7.61 32.15
N ASP A 63 -1.07 6.34 31.77
CA ASP A 63 0.00 5.49 32.29
C ASP A 63 1.41 5.95 31.87
N LEU A 64 1.52 6.75 30.80
CA LEU A 64 2.79 7.39 30.40
C LEU A 64 3.27 8.45 31.41
N LEU A 65 2.38 8.95 32.27
CA LEU A 65 2.72 9.99 33.26
C LEU A 65 3.35 9.41 34.54
N LYS A 66 3.15 8.13 34.82
CA LYS A 66 3.64 7.49 36.05
C LYS A 66 5.17 7.27 36.06
N ASN A 67 5.81 7.29 34.88
CA ASN A 67 7.25 7.05 34.72
C ASN A 67 8.09 8.33 34.52
N SER A 68 7.53 9.54 34.70
CA SER A 68 8.15 10.81 34.30
C SER A 68 9.08 11.46 35.32
N ASN A 69 9.56 10.75 36.33
CA ASN A 69 10.55 11.32 37.26
C ASN A 69 12.01 11.23 36.77
N ASN A 70 12.24 10.66 35.57
CA ASN A 70 13.54 10.70 34.90
C ASN A 70 13.39 11.35 33.53
N THR A 71 14.20 12.34 33.24
CA THR A 71 14.36 13.08 31.96
C THR A 71 14.87 12.18 30.85
N THR A 72 14.11 11.19 30.45
CA THR A 72 14.48 10.28 29.36
C THR A 72 13.65 10.61 28.12
N SER A 73 14.29 11.06 27.04
CA SER A 73 13.63 11.19 25.76
C SER A 73 13.10 9.82 25.33
N LEU A 74 11.90 9.80 24.71
CA LEU A 74 11.23 8.56 24.31
C LEU A 74 12.12 7.72 23.39
N ILE A 75 12.11 6.41 23.62
CA ILE A 75 12.80 5.47 22.72
C ILE A 75 11.96 5.25 21.46
N PHE A 76 12.62 4.84 20.39
CA PHE A 76 11.99 4.63 19.08
C PHE A 76 10.76 3.69 19.15
N GLU A 77 10.82 2.63 19.96
CA GLU A 77 9.71 1.71 20.16
C GLU A 77 8.48 2.37 20.78
N GLU A 78 8.66 3.26 21.74
CA GLU A 78 7.56 4.00 22.37
C GLU A 78 6.91 4.97 21.40
N VAL A 79 7.72 5.70 20.63
CA VAL A 79 7.22 6.59 19.58
C VAL A 79 6.46 5.80 18.51
N TYR A 80 6.98 4.63 18.10
CA TYR A 80 6.27 3.74 17.18
C TYR A 80 4.90 3.29 17.73
N LYS A 81 4.83 2.87 18.99
CA LYS A 81 3.57 2.45 19.61
C LYS A 81 2.56 3.59 19.67
N LEU A 82 3.00 4.80 20.02
CA LEU A 82 2.16 6.00 20.01
C LEU A 82 1.67 6.33 18.60
N TRP A 83 2.57 6.32 17.61
CA TRP A 83 2.23 6.56 16.22
C TRP A 83 1.22 5.54 15.71
N LEU A 84 1.40 4.26 16.03
CA LEU A 84 0.55 3.17 15.58
C LEU A 84 -0.87 3.27 16.16
N LYS A 85 -0.99 3.64 17.44
CA LYS A 85 -2.28 3.81 18.13
C LYS A 85 -3.17 4.86 17.44
N ASN A 86 -2.57 5.84 16.78
CA ASN A 86 -3.27 6.90 16.05
C ASN A 86 -3.50 6.57 14.57
N LYS A 87 -3.39 5.29 14.17
CA LYS A 87 -3.54 4.86 12.76
C LYS A 87 -4.71 3.89 12.61
N ASP A 88 -5.69 4.33 11.85
CA ASP A 88 -6.68 3.41 11.28
C ASP A 88 -6.19 2.96 9.90
N VAL A 89 -5.69 1.74 9.81
CA VAL A 89 -5.09 1.20 8.58
C VAL A 89 -5.55 -0.23 8.29
N ARG A 90 -5.60 -0.58 7.01
CA ARG A 90 -5.92 -1.93 6.57
C ARG A 90 -4.92 -2.96 7.10
N LYS A 91 -5.35 -4.21 7.32
CA LYS A 91 -4.52 -5.33 7.79
C LYS A 91 -3.21 -5.50 7.00
N SER A 92 -3.25 -5.30 5.67
CA SER A 92 -2.05 -5.38 4.80
C SER A 92 -1.03 -4.27 5.09
N THR A 93 -1.50 -3.06 5.40
CA THR A 93 -0.63 -1.94 5.79
C THR A 93 -0.03 -2.18 7.17
N MET A 94 -0.82 -2.73 8.10
CA MET A 94 -0.36 -3.14 9.42
C MET A 94 0.76 -4.19 9.33
N LYS A 95 0.59 -5.23 8.50
CA LYS A 95 1.63 -6.26 8.24
C LYS A 95 2.93 -5.61 7.73
N ASN A 96 2.83 -4.61 6.86
CA ASN A 96 4.01 -3.86 6.36
C ASN A 96 4.68 -3.05 7.49
N TYR A 97 3.91 -2.36 8.33
CA TYR A 97 4.44 -1.61 9.46
C TYR A 97 5.15 -2.54 10.45
N THR A 98 4.55 -3.67 10.83
CA THR A 98 5.17 -4.67 11.70
C THR A 98 6.47 -5.23 11.09
N THR A 99 6.48 -5.53 9.79
CA THR A 99 7.69 -6.00 9.10
C THR A 99 8.81 -4.97 9.16
N ASN A 100 8.51 -3.69 8.89
CA ASN A 100 9.52 -2.63 8.92
C ASN A 100 9.95 -2.28 10.36
N PHE A 101 9.05 -2.38 11.33
CA PHE A 101 9.41 -2.27 12.75
C PHE A 101 10.41 -3.35 13.15
N ASN A 102 10.14 -4.61 12.85
CA ASN A 102 11.06 -5.71 13.16
C ASN A 102 12.43 -5.55 12.47
N ARG A 103 12.47 -5.01 11.23
CA ARG A 103 13.73 -4.67 10.53
C ARG A 103 14.48 -3.52 11.20
N SER A 104 13.81 -2.76 12.03
CA SER A 104 14.36 -1.62 12.78
C SER A 104 14.79 -2.00 14.21
N SER A 105 14.96 -3.29 14.52
CA SER A 105 15.22 -3.79 15.88
C SER A 105 16.38 -3.09 16.60
N ILE A 106 17.43 -2.72 15.85
CA ILE A 106 18.57 -1.97 16.38
C ILE A 106 18.19 -0.57 16.92
N LEU A 107 17.08 0.00 16.46
CA LEU A 107 16.58 1.32 16.90
C LEU A 107 15.68 1.24 18.13
N HIS A 108 15.08 0.07 18.41
CA HIS A 108 13.96 -0.06 19.35
C HIS A 108 14.23 0.59 20.70
N LYS A 109 15.43 0.34 21.27
CA LYS A 109 15.81 0.82 22.60
C LYS A 109 16.62 2.13 22.55
N MET A 110 16.81 2.72 21.38
CA MET A 110 17.52 3.99 21.24
C MET A 110 16.54 5.16 21.43
N SER A 111 16.97 6.17 22.17
CA SER A 111 16.25 7.43 22.21
C SER A 111 16.15 8.04 20.81
N ILE A 112 14.96 8.49 20.39
CA ILE A 112 14.75 9.07 19.07
C ILE A 112 15.63 10.29 18.83
N ASP A 113 15.98 11.04 19.88
CA ASP A 113 16.85 12.21 19.81
C ASP A 113 18.34 11.83 19.64
N THR A 114 18.75 10.61 19.95
CA THR A 114 20.14 10.16 19.73
C THR A 114 20.38 9.60 18.34
N ILE A 115 19.31 9.17 17.66
CA ILE A 115 19.41 8.62 16.31
C ILE A 115 19.68 9.75 15.32
N ASN A 116 20.79 9.64 14.58
CA ASN A 116 21.18 10.63 13.57
C ASN A 116 21.16 10.07 12.15
N GLY A 117 21.27 10.97 11.16
CA GLY A 117 21.17 10.60 9.75
C GLY A 117 22.29 9.66 9.28
N LEU A 118 23.52 9.81 9.80
CA LEU A 118 24.65 8.95 9.45
C LEU A 118 24.40 7.50 9.92
N PHE A 119 23.91 7.34 11.14
CA PHE A 119 23.59 6.03 11.69
C PHE A 119 22.50 5.32 10.86
N LEU A 120 21.41 6.05 10.53
CA LEU A 120 20.34 5.50 9.66
C LEU A 120 20.84 5.18 8.25
N GLN A 121 21.72 6.02 7.68
CA GLN A 121 22.32 5.76 6.37
C GLN A 121 23.17 4.49 6.39
N ASN A 122 23.94 4.26 7.45
CA ASN A 122 24.72 3.04 7.61
C ASN A 122 23.84 1.78 7.68
N ILE A 123 22.68 1.87 8.36
CA ILE A 123 21.73 0.75 8.38
C ILE A 123 21.21 0.48 6.96
N ILE A 124 20.81 1.52 6.22
CA ILE A 124 20.32 1.39 4.82
C ILE A 124 21.40 0.75 3.92
N ASN A 125 22.67 1.20 4.06
CA ASN A 125 23.77 0.73 3.21
C ASN A 125 24.16 -0.74 3.50
N LYS A 126 24.06 -1.16 4.77
CA LYS A 126 24.37 -2.55 5.19
C LYS A 126 23.21 -3.52 5.05
N ALA A 127 21.99 -3.03 4.87
CA ALA A 127 20.80 -3.89 4.80
C ALA A 127 20.79 -4.70 3.50
N ASN A 128 20.78 -6.02 3.62
CA ASN A 128 20.59 -6.93 2.48
C ASN A 128 19.09 -6.98 2.10
N LEU A 129 18.60 -5.89 1.51
CA LEU A 129 17.19 -5.72 1.13
C LEU A 129 17.09 -5.19 -0.31
N THR A 130 16.00 -5.56 -0.99
CA THR A 130 15.70 -4.99 -2.31
C THR A 130 15.48 -3.47 -2.21
N LYS A 131 15.73 -2.73 -3.30
CA LYS A 131 15.50 -1.29 -3.37
C LYS A 131 14.06 -0.88 -2.99
N GLY A 132 13.08 -1.72 -3.34
CA GLY A 132 11.67 -1.54 -2.95
C GLY A 132 11.47 -1.65 -1.43
N SER A 133 12.09 -2.67 -0.81
CA SER A 133 12.06 -2.86 0.65
C SER A 133 12.76 -1.73 1.39
N LEU A 134 13.90 -1.26 0.89
CA LEU A 134 14.62 -0.11 1.45
C LEU A 134 13.79 1.18 1.35
N ARG A 135 13.08 1.39 0.22
CA ARG A 135 12.17 2.52 0.07
C ARG A 135 11.03 2.46 1.09
N ASN A 136 10.45 1.29 1.31
CA ASN A 136 9.40 1.10 2.30
C ASN A 136 9.91 1.34 3.73
N LEU A 137 11.11 0.86 4.06
CA LEU A 137 11.74 1.08 5.35
C LEU A 137 12.02 2.57 5.59
N LYS A 138 12.61 3.26 4.60
CA LYS A 138 12.84 4.70 4.65
C LYS A 138 11.54 5.47 4.86
N SER A 139 10.48 5.13 4.13
CA SER A 139 9.16 5.78 4.26
C SER A 139 8.52 5.49 5.62
N PHE A 140 8.67 4.29 6.15
CA PHE A 140 8.20 3.92 7.47
C PHE A 140 8.88 4.78 8.56
N TRP A 141 10.21 4.89 8.54
CA TRP A 141 10.93 5.77 9.46
C TRP A 141 10.50 7.24 9.30
N ALA A 142 10.39 7.73 8.06
CA ALA A 142 9.97 9.10 7.79
C ALA A 142 8.60 9.43 8.41
N ASN A 143 7.66 8.49 8.35
CA ASN A 143 6.34 8.67 8.95
C ASN A 143 6.38 8.73 10.48
N ILE A 144 7.26 7.94 11.12
CA ILE A 144 7.45 7.97 12.58
C ILE A 144 8.10 9.30 12.99
N TRP A 145 9.12 9.76 12.24
CA TRP A 145 9.76 11.06 12.50
C TRP A 145 8.80 12.23 12.28
N ASP A 146 7.97 12.22 11.23
CA ASP A 146 6.94 13.25 11.03
C ASP A 146 5.96 13.29 12.21
N PHE A 147 5.57 12.13 12.72
CA PHE A 147 4.72 12.05 13.90
C PHE A 147 5.43 12.58 15.15
N ALA A 148 6.69 12.19 15.36
CA ALA A 148 7.48 12.63 16.50
C ALA A 148 7.68 14.17 16.49
N LEU A 149 7.99 14.75 15.33
CA LEU A 149 8.14 16.19 15.16
C LEU A 149 6.81 16.93 15.36
N LEU A 150 5.72 16.40 14.79
CA LEU A 150 4.38 17.00 14.92
C LEU A 150 3.91 17.07 16.39
N ASN A 151 4.35 16.13 17.21
CA ASN A 151 3.95 16.02 18.62
C ASN A 151 5.05 16.46 19.59
N ASP A 152 6.09 17.15 19.12
CA ASP A 152 7.21 17.65 19.93
C ASP A 152 7.95 16.55 20.72
N LEU A 153 7.95 15.30 20.20
CA LEU A 153 8.66 14.16 20.81
C LEU A 153 10.13 14.08 20.41
N CYS A 154 10.51 14.83 19.38
CA CYS A 154 11.85 14.90 18.83
C CYS A 154 12.13 16.34 18.37
N ASN A 155 13.29 16.88 18.70
CA ASN A 155 13.72 18.23 18.28
C ASN A 155 14.57 18.22 17.02
N LYS A 156 14.89 17.05 16.46
CA LYS A 156 15.76 16.88 15.30
C LYS A 156 14.97 16.79 14.00
N LYS A 157 15.64 17.18 12.90
CA LYS A 157 15.11 17.07 11.53
C LYS A 157 14.66 15.64 11.21
N ASN A 158 13.73 15.49 10.28
CA ASN A 158 13.35 14.17 9.74
C ASN A 158 14.51 13.63 8.86
N TYR A 159 15.53 13.08 9.50
CA TYR A 159 16.68 12.47 8.82
C TYR A 159 16.28 11.37 7.83
N PRO A 160 15.30 10.47 8.12
CA PRO A 160 14.84 9.49 7.17
C PRO A 160 14.50 10.05 5.79
N LYS A 161 13.88 11.23 5.68
CA LYS A 161 13.57 11.85 4.38
C LYS A 161 14.80 12.18 3.56
N LEU A 162 15.93 12.45 4.20
CA LEU A 162 17.17 12.86 3.57
C LEU A 162 18.07 11.69 3.15
N LEU A 163 17.78 10.46 3.62
CA LEU A 163 18.60 9.29 3.32
C LEU A 163 18.65 9.01 1.82
N LYS A 164 19.82 8.62 1.34
CA LYS A 164 20.04 8.17 -0.03
C LYS A 164 19.89 6.64 -0.08
N LEU A 165 19.10 6.16 -1.03
CA LEU A 165 19.03 4.72 -1.29
C LEU A 165 20.23 4.33 -2.15
N PRO A 166 20.89 3.19 -1.84
CA PRO A 166 22.01 2.73 -2.65
C PRO A 166 21.57 2.57 -4.11
N SER A 167 22.42 2.95 -5.03
CA SER A 167 22.31 2.59 -6.44
C SER A 167 22.59 1.11 -6.55
N ILE A 168 21.61 0.27 -6.20
CA ILE A 168 21.69 -1.13 -6.52
C ILE A 168 21.71 -1.17 -8.04
N GLU A 169 22.82 -1.62 -8.62
CA GLU A 169 22.87 -1.93 -10.04
C GLU A 169 21.63 -2.76 -10.34
N ARG A 170 20.91 -2.34 -11.34
CA ARG A 170 19.72 -3.08 -11.80
C ARG A 170 20.25 -4.40 -12.34
N GLY A 171 20.38 -5.40 -11.48
CA GLY A 171 20.40 -6.78 -11.95
C GLY A 171 19.26 -6.89 -12.95
N ASN A 172 19.52 -7.50 -14.10
CA ASN A 172 18.63 -7.57 -15.26
C ASN A 172 17.17 -7.54 -14.82
N LYS A 173 16.55 -6.36 -14.93
CA LYS A 173 15.10 -6.28 -14.75
C LYS A 173 14.56 -7.08 -15.92
N THR A 174 14.02 -8.26 -15.61
CA THR A 174 13.16 -8.98 -16.53
C THR A 174 12.25 -7.95 -17.19
N SER A 175 12.37 -7.76 -18.47
CA SER A 175 11.56 -6.80 -19.22
C SER A 175 10.08 -7.15 -19.00
N ILE A 176 9.16 -6.22 -19.16
CA ILE A 176 7.72 -6.53 -19.06
C ILE A 176 7.39 -7.63 -20.08
N ARG A 177 8.04 -7.65 -21.25
CA ARG A 177 7.87 -8.68 -22.28
C ARG A 177 8.26 -10.09 -21.80
N GLU A 178 9.26 -10.21 -20.94
CA GLU A 178 9.67 -11.51 -20.36
C GLU A 178 8.73 -11.99 -19.24
N ARG A 179 7.89 -11.10 -18.72
CA ARG A 179 6.98 -11.36 -17.60
C ARG A 179 5.54 -11.62 -18.02
N ILE A 180 5.15 -11.32 -19.26
CA ILE A 180 3.81 -11.64 -19.77
C ILE A 180 3.72 -13.12 -20.14
N PHE A 181 2.52 -13.68 -20.07
CA PHE A 181 2.23 -14.98 -20.63
C PHE A 181 2.32 -14.87 -22.15
N THR A 182 3.06 -15.78 -22.77
CA THR A 182 3.13 -15.90 -24.23
C THR A 182 1.87 -16.57 -24.77
N ASP A 183 1.67 -16.52 -26.09
CA ASP A 183 0.52 -17.16 -26.73
C ASP A 183 0.57 -18.69 -26.51
N GLU A 184 1.77 -19.29 -26.54
CA GLU A 184 1.97 -20.73 -26.27
C GLU A 184 1.62 -21.05 -24.79
N GLU A 185 1.99 -20.20 -23.85
CA GLU A 185 1.66 -20.38 -22.43
C GLU A 185 0.14 -20.25 -22.18
N ILE A 186 -0.53 -19.33 -22.88
CA ILE A 186 -1.98 -19.20 -22.87
C ILE A 186 -2.64 -20.45 -23.44
N GLU A 187 -2.12 -20.99 -24.54
CA GLU A 187 -2.60 -22.24 -25.15
C GLU A 187 -2.42 -23.43 -24.20
N ILE A 188 -1.28 -23.54 -23.53
CA ILE A 188 -1.04 -24.55 -22.49
C ILE A 188 -2.10 -24.45 -21.38
N LEU A 189 -2.46 -23.24 -20.95
CA LEU A 189 -3.53 -23.06 -19.95
C LEU A 189 -4.87 -23.57 -20.49
N TRP A 190 -5.27 -23.21 -21.71
CA TRP A 190 -6.51 -23.69 -22.32
C TRP A 190 -6.56 -25.22 -22.44
N ASN A 191 -5.48 -25.85 -22.85
CA ASN A 191 -5.35 -27.31 -23.02
C ASN A 191 -5.37 -28.07 -21.67
N ASN A 192 -5.15 -27.38 -20.56
CA ASN A 192 -5.15 -27.95 -19.21
C ASN A 192 -6.35 -27.49 -18.35
N LEU A 193 -7.32 -26.81 -18.95
CA LEU A 193 -8.48 -26.23 -18.27
C LEU A 193 -9.22 -27.22 -17.33
N TYR A 194 -9.41 -28.45 -17.80
CA TYR A 194 -10.16 -29.49 -17.05
C TYR A 194 -9.25 -30.52 -16.39
N LYS A 195 -7.94 -30.47 -16.64
CA LYS A 195 -6.96 -31.44 -16.12
C LYS A 195 -6.39 -31.04 -14.77
N ASP A 196 -6.45 -29.77 -14.42
CA ASP A 196 -5.91 -29.25 -13.14
C ASP A 196 -6.78 -29.66 -11.97
N LYS A 197 -6.22 -30.46 -11.04
CA LYS A 197 -6.90 -30.94 -9.85
C LYS A 197 -7.32 -29.80 -8.90
N ARG A 198 -6.64 -28.65 -8.91
CA ARG A 198 -6.93 -27.48 -8.09
C ARG A 198 -8.08 -26.65 -8.65
N LYS A 199 -8.44 -26.87 -9.91
CA LYS A 199 -9.51 -26.14 -10.63
C LYS A 199 -9.31 -24.62 -10.58
N ILE A 200 -8.08 -24.15 -10.87
CA ILE A 200 -7.74 -22.72 -10.88
C ILE A 200 -7.30 -22.21 -12.25
N VAL A 201 -7.13 -23.08 -13.24
CA VAL A 201 -6.70 -22.68 -14.59
C VAL A 201 -7.68 -21.70 -15.21
N ASP A 202 -8.98 -21.94 -15.06
CA ASP A 202 -10.01 -21.03 -15.53
C ASP A 202 -9.92 -19.64 -14.84
N ILE A 203 -9.57 -19.60 -13.55
CA ILE A 203 -9.35 -18.34 -12.83
C ILE A 203 -8.16 -17.59 -13.42
N VAL A 204 -7.07 -18.29 -13.74
CA VAL A 204 -5.88 -17.67 -14.35
C VAL A 204 -6.22 -17.13 -15.73
N LEU A 205 -6.94 -17.89 -16.56
CA LEU A 205 -7.42 -17.43 -17.87
C LEU A 205 -8.33 -16.19 -17.74
N ILE A 206 -9.27 -16.20 -16.79
CA ILE A 206 -10.12 -15.03 -16.53
C ILE A 206 -9.27 -13.81 -16.16
N LEU A 207 -8.23 -13.97 -15.34
CA LEU A 207 -7.29 -12.88 -15.02
C LEU A 207 -6.56 -12.37 -16.28
N CYS A 208 -6.10 -13.26 -17.17
CA CYS A 208 -5.40 -12.90 -18.40
C CYS A 208 -6.28 -12.16 -19.41
N TYR A 209 -7.59 -12.40 -19.41
CA TYR A 209 -8.52 -11.79 -20.36
C TYR A 209 -9.39 -10.66 -19.77
N THR A 210 -9.27 -10.37 -18.48
CA THR A 210 -10.00 -9.25 -17.84
C THR A 210 -9.09 -8.19 -17.27
N GLY A 211 -7.82 -8.54 -17.03
CA GLY A 211 -6.85 -7.65 -16.39
C GLY A 211 -7.20 -7.23 -14.97
N LEU A 212 -8.11 -7.95 -14.30
CA LEU A 212 -8.46 -7.72 -12.91
C LEU A 212 -7.24 -7.88 -11.99
N ARG A 213 -7.21 -7.08 -10.91
CA ARG A 213 -6.28 -7.42 -9.82
C ARG A 213 -6.79 -8.66 -9.11
N ILE A 214 -5.89 -9.55 -8.73
CA ILE A 214 -6.29 -10.77 -8.01
C ILE A 214 -7.19 -10.47 -6.80
N GLY A 215 -6.92 -9.42 -6.04
CA GLY A 215 -7.76 -9.02 -4.92
C GLY A 215 -9.14 -8.50 -5.34
N GLU A 216 -9.30 -7.94 -6.54
CA GLU A 216 -10.61 -7.60 -7.12
C GLU A 216 -11.34 -8.88 -7.51
N LEU A 217 -10.67 -9.76 -8.27
CA LEU A 217 -11.26 -11.00 -8.77
C LEU A 217 -11.74 -11.91 -7.63
N LEU A 218 -10.92 -12.18 -6.63
CA LEU A 218 -11.32 -13.07 -5.53
C LEU A 218 -12.51 -12.55 -4.73
N ASN A 219 -12.81 -11.25 -4.78
CA ASN A 219 -13.94 -10.63 -4.08
C ASN A 219 -15.18 -10.42 -4.98
N ILE A 220 -15.18 -10.90 -6.23
CA ILE A 220 -16.36 -10.85 -7.10
C ILE A 220 -17.45 -11.75 -6.53
N LYS A 221 -18.64 -11.20 -6.35
CA LYS A 221 -19.83 -11.96 -5.99
C LYS A 221 -20.59 -12.36 -7.24
N VAL A 222 -21.34 -13.44 -7.17
CA VAL A 222 -22.18 -13.92 -8.28
C VAL A 222 -23.13 -12.83 -8.77
N LYS A 223 -23.69 -12.02 -7.88
CA LYS A 223 -24.56 -10.88 -8.20
C LYS A 223 -23.90 -9.75 -8.97
N ASP A 224 -22.55 -9.68 -8.98
CA ASP A 224 -21.79 -8.66 -9.71
C ASP A 224 -21.61 -9.01 -11.20
N ILE A 225 -22.10 -10.20 -11.62
CA ILE A 225 -22.02 -10.70 -12.99
C ILE A 225 -23.35 -10.52 -13.69
N ASP A 226 -23.32 -9.91 -14.85
CA ASP A 226 -24.42 -9.88 -15.79
C ASP A 226 -24.04 -10.66 -17.05
N LEU A 227 -24.60 -11.88 -17.19
CA LEU A 227 -24.34 -12.72 -18.35
C LEU A 227 -25.06 -12.24 -19.61
N LYS A 228 -26.19 -11.52 -19.46
CA LYS A 228 -26.93 -10.98 -20.60
C LYS A 228 -26.17 -9.84 -21.25
N GLU A 229 -25.72 -8.89 -20.41
CA GLU A 229 -24.90 -7.75 -20.88
C GLU A 229 -23.42 -8.14 -21.01
N LYS A 230 -23.03 -9.36 -20.65
CA LYS A 230 -21.65 -9.86 -20.64
C LYS A 230 -20.69 -8.93 -19.87
N THR A 231 -21.03 -8.59 -18.63
CA THR A 231 -20.26 -7.65 -17.82
C THR A 231 -19.95 -8.16 -16.41
N ILE A 232 -18.85 -7.65 -15.86
CA ILE A 232 -18.46 -7.79 -14.45
C ILE A 232 -18.43 -6.41 -13.82
N ASN A 233 -19.19 -6.21 -12.75
CA ASN A 233 -19.23 -4.97 -11.99
C ASN A 233 -18.25 -5.03 -10.81
N ILE A 234 -17.21 -4.21 -10.83
CA ILE A 234 -16.27 -4.09 -9.72
C ILE A 234 -16.79 -3.02 -8.77
N THR A 235 -17.45 -3.46 -7.71
CA THR A 235 -18.10 -2.59 -6.71
C THR A 235 -17.20 -2.30 -5.51
N ASN A 236 -16.21 -3.17 -5.24
CA ASN A 236 -15.31 -3.03 -4.10
C ASN A 236 -13.85 -2.91 -4.58
N SER A 237 -13.29 -1.71 -4.51
CA SER A 237 -11.89 -1.45 -4.87
C SER A 237 -11.16 -0.61 -3.81
N LYS A 238 -9.83 -0.73 -3.80
CA LYS A 238 -8.94 0.08 -2.95
C LYS A 238 -9.01 1.58 -3.27
N THR A 239 -9.41 1.93 -4.49
CA THR A 239 -9.43 3.31 -5.00
C THR A 239 -10.73 3.57 -5.75
N VAL A 240 -11.20 4.82 -5.78
CA VAL A 240 -12.40 5.24 -6.53
C VAL A 240 -12.30 4.83 -8.00
N ASN A 241 -11.14 4.99 -8.64
CA ASN A 241 -10.90 4.57 -10.03
C ASN A 241 -10.89 3.05 -10.23
N GLY A 242 -10.99 2.27 -9.18
CA GLY A 242 -11.11 0.82 -9.25
C GLY A 242 -12.55 0.34 -9.42
N ILE A 243 -13.53 1.19 -9.10
CA ILE A 243 -14.96 0.91 -9.35
C ILE A 243 -15.21 1.10 -10.83
N ARG A 244 -15.57 0.02 -11.52
CA ARG A 244 -15.76 0.01 -12.97
C ARG A 244 -16.51 -1.22 -13.42
N THR A 245 -17.12 -1.16 -14.59
CA THR A 245 -17.68 -2.33 -15.28
C THR A 245 -16.69 -2.81 -16.33
N ILE A 246 -16.45 -4.11 -16.40
CA ILE A 246 -15.52 -4.76 -17.35
C ILE A 246 -16.36 -5.67 -18.25
N PRO A 247 -16.22 -5.57 -19.60
CA PRO A 247 -16.84 -6.52 -20.51
C PRO A 247 -16.17 -7.89 -20.40
N ILE A 248 -16.96 -8.93 -20.54
CA ILE A 248 -16.52 -10.34 -20.56
C ILE A 248 -16.29 -10.76 -21.98
N HIS A 249 -15.07 -11.23 -22.29
CA HIS A 249 -14.77 -11.85 -23.58
C HIS A 249 -15.58 -13.15 -23.75
N ASP A 250 -16.12 -13.42 -24.94
CA ASP A 250 -17.00 -14.55 -25.21
C ASP A 250 -16.42 -15.91 -24.80
N LYS A 251 -15.11 -16.12 -25.01
CA LYS A 251 -14.39 -17.32 -24.57
C LYS A 251 -14.49 -17.60 -23.07
N LEU A 252 -14.74 -16.57 -22.24
CA LEU A 252 -14.82 -16.71 -20.80
C LEU A 252 -16.26 -16.98 -20.30
N LEU A 253 -17.27 -16.72 -21.11
CA LEU A 253 -18.67 -16.90 -20.71
C LEU A 253 -18.96 -18.32 -20.17
N PRO A 254 -18.53 -19.43 -20.83
CA PRO A 254 -18.73 -20.76 -20.30
C PRO A 254 -18.05 -20.98 -18.94
N LEU A 255 -16.84 -20.42 -18.76
CA LEU A 255 -16.07 -20.56 -17.52
C LEU A 255 -16.76 -19.86 -16.34
N ILE A 256 -17.22 -18.64 -16.58
CA ILE A 256 -17.92 -17.82 -15.57
C ILE A 256 -19.27 -18.42 -15.24
N SER A 257 -20.07 -18.77 -16.26
CA SER A 257 -21.38 -19.40 -16.10
C SER A 257 -21.29 -20.68 -15.27
N ASN A 258 -20.33 -21.57 -15.58
CA ASN A 258 -20.12 -22.81 -14.82
C ASN A 258 -19.81 -22.59 -13.34
N ARG A 259 -19.18 -21.46 -13.00
CA ARG A 259 -18.93 -21.11 -11.59
C ARG A 259 -20.13 -20.52 -10.89
N MET A 260 -21.00 -19.81 -11.59
CA MET A 260 -22.24 -19.26 -11.04
C MET A 260 -23.22 -20.33 -10.57
N TYR A 261 -23.30 -21.46 -11.25
CA TYR A 261 -24.19 -22.58 -10.91
C TYR A 261 -23.91 -23.26 -9.55
N LYS A 262 -22.79 -22.94 -8.91
CA LYS A 262 -22.43 -23.57 -7.62
C LYS A 262 -23.19 -23.03 -6.41
N GLY A 263 -24.03 -22.00 -6.56
CA GLY A 263 -24.83 -21.43 -5.48
C GLY A 263 -24.03 -20.69 -4.39
N ASN A 264 -22.78 -20.37 -4.65
CA ASN A 264 -21.92 -19.65 -3.72
C ASN A 264 -22.15 -18.14 -3.79
N GLU A 265 -21.90 -17.42 -2.69
CA GLU A 265 -21.94 -15.95 -2.67
C GLU A 265 -20.83 -15.36 -3.55
N TYR A 266 -19.60 -15.92 -3.45
CA TYR A 266 -18.45 -15.50 -4.24
C TYR A 266 -18.30 -16.38 -5.48
N LEU A 267 -17.96 -15.74 -6.60
CA LEU A 267 -17.78 -16.45 -7.87
C LEU A 267 -16.60 -17.44 -7.82
N PHE A 268 -15.53 -17.08 -7.09
CA PHE A 268 -14.31 -17.89 -6.98
C PHE A 268 -14.13 -18.39 -5.55
N THR A 269 -14.30 -19.68 -5.39
CA THR A 269 -14.18 -20.39 -4.12
C THR A 269 -13.16 -21.52 -4.22
N THR A 270 -12.66 -21.98 -3.07
CA THR A 270 -11.89 -23.24 -2.96
C THR A 270 -12.78 -24.45 -3.32
N LEU A 271 -12.17 -25.62 -3.43
CA LEU A 271 -12.91 -26.87 -3.64
C LEU A 271 -13.93 -27.14 -2.51
N ASP A 272 -13.66 -26.66 -1.29
CA ASP A 272 -14.55 -26.74 -0.13
C ASP A 272 -15.56 -25.58 -0.06
N ASN A 273 -15.81 -24.87 -1.16
CA ASN A 273 -16.70 -23.71 -1.26
C ASN A 273 -16.38 -22.54 -0.31
N LYS A 274 -15.13 -22.43 0.16
CA LYS A 274 -14.68 -21.32 1.00
C LYS A 274 -14.13 -20.19 0.14
N HIS A 275 -14.29 -18.96 0.59
CA HIS A 275 -13.68 -17.78 -0.05
C HIS A 275 -12.16 -17.93 -0.13
N TYR A 276 -11.57 -17.70 -1.30
CA TYR A 276 -10.12 -17.77 -1.50
C TYR A 276 -9.40 -16.66 -0.74
N LYS A 277 -8.36 -17.04 0.03
CA LYS A 277 -7.38 -16.09 0.58
C LYS A 277 -6.27 -15.88 -0.46
N TYR A 278 -5.77 -14.64 -0.55
CA TYR A 278 -4.71 -14.27 -1.48
C TYR A 278 -3.49 -15.22 -1.39
N ASP A 279 -2.95 -15.40 -0.17
CA ASP A 279 -1.73 -16.21 0.05
C ASP A 279 -1.94 -17.68 -0.39
N SER A 280 -3.15 -18.22 -0.18
CA SER A 280 -3.50 -19.58 -0.62
C SER A 280 -3.58 -19.67 -2.14
N PHE A 281 -4.23 -18.70 -2.79
CA PHE A 281 -4.33 -18.69 -4.25
C PHE A 281 -2.96 -18.49 -4.91
N ASP A 282 -2.13 -17.56 -4.41
CA ASP A 282 -0.76 -17.34 -4.91
C ASP A 282 0.09 -18.61 -4.83
N ASN A 283 -0.03 -19.36 -3.74
CA ASN A 283 0.66 -20.65 -3.62
C ASN A 283 0.18 -21.67 -4.67
N HIS A 284 -1.14 -21.83 -4.84
CA HIS A 284 -1.70 -22.73 -5.86
C HIS A 284 -1.28 -22.31 -7.27
N PHE A 285 -1.26 -21.00 -7.55
CA PHE A 285 -0.79 -20.46 -8.84
C PHE A 285 0.67 -20.80 -9.13
N ARG A 286 1.56 -20.65 -8.14
CA ARG A 286 2.98 -20.99 -8.30
C ARG A 286 3.18 -22.48 -8.55
N ILE A 287 2.42 -23.33 -7.86
CA ILE A 287 2.45 -24.79 -8.10
C ILE A 287 1.94 -25.08 -9.52
N LEU A 288 0.83 -24.45 -9.95
CA LEU A 288 0.30 -24.62 -11.31
C LEU A 288 1.34 -24.26 -12.37
N CYS A 289 1.98 -23.09 -12.24
CA CYS A 289 3.02 -22.68 -13.19
C CYS A 289 4.17 -23.70 -13.27
N LYS A 290 4.59 -24.25 -12.13
CA LYS A 290 5.63 -25.29 -12.08
C LYS A 290 5.18 -26.58 -12.74
N ASP A 291 3.97 -27.06 -12.45
CA ASP A 291 3.43 -28.32 -12.97
C ASP A 291 3.26 -28.26 -14.51
N LEU A 292 2.82 -27.09 -15.01
CA LEU A 292 2.67 -26.85 -16.45
C LEU A 292 3.97 -26.41 -17.14
N LYS A 293 5.09 -26.38 -16.42
CA LYS A 293 6.42 -25.94 -16.92
C LYS A 293 6.40 -24.55 -17.57
N LEU A 294 5.51 -23.66 -17.08
CA LEU A 294 5.48 -22.26 -17.49
C LEU A 294 6.69 -21.51 -16.93
N LYS A 295 7.04 -20.38 -17.53
CA LYS A 295 8.03 -19.47 -16.94
C LYS A 295 7.60 -19.01 -15.55
N TYR A 296 8.50 -18.38 -14.81
CA TYR A 296 8.17 -17.78 -13.56
C TYR A 296 7.25 -16.56 -13.76
N HIS A 297 6.00 -16.68 -13.32
CA HIS A 297 5.02 -15.62 -13.33
C HIS A 297 4.56 -15.26 -11.94
N THR A 298 4.13 -14.02 -11.77
CA THR A 298 3.37 -13.53 -10.63
C THR A 298 1.92 -13.31 -11.03
N LEU A 299 1.01 -13.30 -10.08
CA LEU A 299 -0.41 -12.99 -10.35
C LEU A 299 -0.61 -11.60 -11.00
N HIS A 300 0.35 -10.69 -10.85
CA HIS A 300 0.28 -9.39 -11.50
C HIS A 300 0.64 -9.44 -12.99
N ASP A 301 1.36 -10.47 -13.41
CA ASP A 301 1.75 -10.64 -14.78
C ASP A 301 0.56 -11.02 -15.70
N THR A 302 -0.49 -11.65 -15.16
CA THR A 302 -1.76 -11.85 -15.89
C THR A 302 -2.37 -10.52 -16.37
N ARG A 303 -2.27 -9.49 -15.53
CA ARG A 303 -2.76 -8.15 -15.85
C ARG A 303 -1.84 -7.43 -16.86
N HIS A 304 -0.54 -7.67 -16.80
CA HIS A 304 0.38 -7.20 -17.83
C HIS A 304 0.09 -7.89 -19.17
N THR A 305 -0.21 -9.20 -19.15
CA THR A 305 -0.65 -9.96 -20.32
C THR A 305 -1.89 -9.34 -20.94
N PHE A 306 -2.94 -9.11 -20.16
CA PHE A 306 -4.16 -8.45 -20.65
C PHE A 306 -3.87 -7.11 -21.33
N ALA A 307 -3.07 -6.27 -20.67
CA ALA A 307 -2.71 -4.97 -21.23
C ALA A 307 -1.96 -5.09 -22.55
N THR A 308 -1.06 -6.10 -22.67
CA THR A 308 -0.31 -6.37 -23.91
C THR A 308 -1.22 -6.92 -25.01
N LEU A 309 -2.15 -7.82 -24.68
CA LEU A 309 -3.15 -8.32 -25.64
C LEU A 309 -3.97 -7.17 -26.25
N LEU A 310 -4.41 -6.22 -25.43
CA LEU A 310 -5.15 -5.04 -25.90
C LEU A 310 -4.27 -4.11 -26.75
N VAL A 311 -2.99 -3.94 -26.42
CA VAL A 311 -2.04 -3.16 -27.21
C VAL A 311 -1.78 -3.83 -28.56
N ASN A 312 -1.62 -5.13 -28.58
CA ASN A 312 -1.40 -5.91 -29.81
C ASN A 312 -2.64 -5.89 -30.73
N ALA A 313 -3.84 -5.82 -30.13
CA ALA A 313 -5.11 -5.65 -30.83
C ALA A 313 -5.36 -4.17 -31.22
N GLU A 314 -4.38 -3.28 -31.07
CA GLU A 314 -4.44 -1.86 -31.45
C GLU A 314 -5.58 -1.08 -30.77
N VAL A 315 -6.06 -1.54 -29.62
CA VAL A 315 -7.12 -0.88 -28.85
C VAL A 315 -6.65 0.51 -28.40
N ASN A 316 -7.55 1.48 -28.49
CA ASN A 316 -7.28 2.85 -28.06
C ASN A 316 -6.78 2.86 -26.60
N LYS A 317 -5.72 3.61 -26.37
CA LYS A 317 -5.01 3.70 -25.09
C LYS A 317 -5.89 4.16 -23.93
N GLU A 318 -6.82 5.06 -24.16
CA GLU A 318 -7.75 5.56 -23.15
C GLU A 318 -8.72 4.47 -22.71
N VAL A 319 -9.17 3.63 -23.65
CA VAL A 319 -9.99 2.46 -23.38
C VAL A 319 -9.21 1.46 -22.51
N ILE A 320 -7.94 1.19 -22.84
CA ILE A 320 -7.08 0.29 -22.05
C ILE A 320 -6.93 0.80 -20.61
N ILE A 321 -6.65 2.11 -20.43
CA ILE A 321 -6.51 2.71 -19.10
C ILE A 321 -7.81 2.56 -18.29
N LYS A 322 -8.96 2.79 -18.92
CA LYS A 322 -10.28 2.65 -18.30
C LYS A 322 -10.56 1.20 -17.90
N MET A 323 -10.32 0.24 -18.79
CA MET A 323 -10.52 -1.19 -18.52
C MET A 323 -9.64 -1.69 -17.39
N ILE A 324 -8.36 -1.33 -17.42
CA ILE A 324 -7.39 -1.72 -16.38
C ILE A 324 -7.64 -0.97 -15.06
N GLY A 325 -8.15 0.27 -15.06
CA GLY A 325 -8.35 1.08 -13.86
C GLY A 325 -7.02 1.56 -13.25
N HIS A 326 -6.12 2.09 -14.07
CA HIS A 326 -4.88 2.71 -13.62
C HIS A 326 -5.08 4.19 -13.27
N LYS A 327 -4.67 4.60 -12.07
CA LYS A 327 -4.72 5.99 -11.62
C LYS A 327 -3.67 6.87 -12.32
N ARG A 328 -2.56 6.30 -12.80
CA ARG A 328 -1.45 7.01 -13.43
C ARG A 328 -1.17 6.43 -14.82
N TYR A 329 -1.19 7.30 -15.79
CA TYR A 329 -0.83 7.07 -17.18
C TYR A 329 0.54 6.39 -17.37
N LYS A 330 1.52 6.74 -16.54
CA LYS A 330 2.91 6.25 -16.62
C LYS A 330 3.04 4.73 -16.55
N THR A 331 2.18 4.04 -15.78
CA THR A 331 2.25 2.58 -15.64
C THR A 331 1.76 1.83 -16.89
N THR A 332 0.89 2.47 -17.68
CA THR A 332 0.42 1.92 -18.96
C THR A 332 1.38 2.29 -20.09
N LEU A 333 2.05 3.45 -19.99
CA LEU A 333 3.05 3.91 -20.96
C LEU A 333 4.23 2.92 -21.07
N ASP A 334 4.67 2.33 -19.95
CA ASP A 334 5.78 1.36 -19.96
C ASP A 334 5.49 0.13 -20.84
N ILE A 335 4.21 -0.16 -21.14
CA ILE A 335 3.78 -1.23 -22.07
C ILE A 335 3.84 -0.73 -23.52
N TYR A 336 3.47 0.54 -23.77
CA TYR A 336 3.48 1.13 -25.11
C TYR A 336 4.88 1.54 -25.61
N VAL A 337 5.81 1.85 -24.70
CA VAL A 337 7.19 2.29 -25.04
C VAL A 337 8.00 1.18 -25.76
N HIS A 338 7.51 -0.05 -25.76
CA HIS A 338 8.20 -1.19 -26.37
C HIS A 338 7.71 -1.54 -27.79
N LYS A 339 7.02 -0.61 -28.50
CA LYS A 339 6.73 -0.82 -29.94
C LYS A 339 8.04 -0.95 -30.72
N SER A 340 8.09 -1.95 -31.59
CA SER A 340 9.28 -2.24 -32.39
C SER A 340 9.46 -1.19 -33.49
N TYR A 341 10.64 -1.17 -34.14
CA TYR A 341 10.87 -0.35 -35.33
C TYR A 341 9.87 -0.66 -36.44
N ASP A 342 9.45 -1.95 -36.54
CA ASP A 342 8.44 -2.36 -37.52
C ASP A 342 7.05 -1.83 -37.22
N ASP A 343 6.71 -1.63 -35.94
CA ASP A 343 5.47 -0.95 -35.55
C ASP A 343 5.51 0.52 -35.97
N MET A 344 6.68 1.18 -35.86
CA MET A 344 6.85 2.56 -36.34
C MET A 344 6.74 2.68 -37.85
N LYS A 345 7.32 1.69 -38.60
CA LYS A 345 7.18 1.62 -40.06
C LYS A 345 5.72 1.44 -40.49
N ARG A 346 4.99 0.55 -39.82
CA ARG A 346 3.56 0.37 -40.09
C ARG A 346 2.77 1.63 -39.86
N ALA A 347 3.02 2.30 -38.73
CA ALA A 347 2.32 3.55 -38.37
C ALA A 347 2.57 4.67 -39.41
N ILE A 348 3.82 4.86 -39.89
CA ILE A 348 4.13 5.91 -40.86
C ILE A 348 3.49 5.63 -42.23
N ASN A 349 3.29 4.35 -42.58
CA ASN A 349 2.65 3.98 -43.83
C ASN A 349 1.11 4.02 -43.80
N GLN A 350 0.53 4.39 -42.68
CA GLN A 350 -0.92 4.59 -42.48
C GLN A 350 -1.36 6.05 -42.72
N ILE A 351 -0.41 6.98 -42.85
CA ILE A 351 -0.63 8.40 -43.19
C ILE A 351 -0.19 8.66 -44.62
#